data_9db8c1b9086dc92257d07e34548ee2a9
#
_entry.id   9db8c1b9086dc92257d07e34548ee2a9
#
_cell.length_a   1.000
_cell.length_b   1.000
_cell.length_c   1.000
_cell.angle_alpha   90.00
_cell.angle_beta   90.00
_cell.angle_gamma   90.00
#
_symmetry.space_group_name_H-M   'P 1'
#
loop_
_entity.id
_entity.type
_entity.pdbx_description
1 polymer ?
#
loop_
_entity_poly.entity_id
_entity_poly.type
_entity_poly.pdbx_seq_one_letter_code
_entity_poly.pdbx_strand_id
1 'polypeptide(L)'
;MVICGHECEIVDYEGQVSFRTDKNKFGKQIPQMMFNAQTADGQWHGNGGDCWLRLMEFLPDGKTISVRTFSPLFALSPTTFDKAWRTAPYDQFKITIE
;
A
#
# COMPACT_ATOMS: atom_id res chain seq x y z
N MET A 1 3.29 -2.95 -14.66
CA MET A 1 3.07 -2.25 -13.38
C MET A 1 4.40 -1.89 -12.75
N VAL A 2 4.48 -0.74 -12.11
CA VAL A 2 5.69 -0.29 -11.41
C VAL A 2 5.40 -0.22 -9.92
N ILE A 3 6.29 -0.75 -9.09
CA ILE A 3 6.19 -0.71 -7.64
C ILE A 3 7.45 -0.04 -7.11
N CYS A 4 7.29 0.92 -6.20
CA CYS A 4 8.41 1.63 -5.61
C CYS A 4 8.15 1.94 -4.13
N GLY A 5 9.19 2.41 -3.45
CA GLY A 5 9.13 2.79 -2.05
C GLY A 5 10.29 3.70 -1.70
N HIS A 6 10.60 3.79 -0.41
CA HIS A 6 11.75 4.53 0.12
C HIS A 6 11.67 6.04 -0.11
N GLU A 7 10.46 6.60 -0.21
CA GLU A 7 10.25 8.04 -0.27
C GLU A 7 9.94 8.53 1.14
N CYS A 8 10.85 9.33 1.73
CA CYS A 8 10.79 9.71 3.14
C CYS A 8 10.53 11.20 3.38
N GLU A 9 10.31 11.98 2.34
CA GLU A 9 10.12 13.43 2.49
C GLU A 9 8.70 13.80 2.91
N ILE A 10 7.75 12.90 2.77
CA ILE A 10 6.34 13.15 3.02
C ILE A 10 6.02 12.76 4.46
N VAL A 11 5.34 13.65 5.18
CA VAL A 11 5.24 13.59 6.64
C VAL A 11 3.99 12.88 7.16
N ASP A 12 3.06 12.46 6.30
CA ASP A 12 1.86 11.73 6.73
C ASP A 12 1.76 10.37 6.04
N TYR A 13 0.89 9.52 6.57
CA TYR A 13 0.72 8.17 6.02
C TYR A 13 0.24 8.19 4.57
N GLU A 14 -0.78 9.00 4.29
CA GLU A 14 -1.37 9.04 2.94
C GLU A 14 -0.34 9.45 1.89
N GLY A 15 0.55 10.37 2.24
CA GLY A 15 1.61 10.80 1.34
C GLY A 15 2.69 9.75 1.10
N GLN A 16 2.81 8.76 1.98
CA GLN A 16 3.79 7.68 1.85
C GLN A 16 3.25 6.47 1.10
N VAL A 17 1.97 6.48 0.75
CA VAL A 17 1.34 5.47 -0.09
C VAL A 17 0.65 6.18 -1.23
N SER A 18 0.89 5.75 -2.45
CA SER A 18 0.25 6.40 -3.58
C SER A 18 0.06 5.41 -4.72
N PHE A 19 -0.93 5.71 -5.53
CA PHE A 19 -1.23 4.92 -6.71
C PHE A 19 -1.63 5.87 -7.84
N ARG A 20 -1.06 5.63 -9.03
CA ARG A 20 -1.45 6.39 -10.22
C ARG A 20 -1.30 5.49 -11.44
N THR A 21 -1.97 5.86 -12.51
CA THR A 21 -1.86 5.16 -13.79
C THR A 21 -1.45 6.16 -14.88
N ASP A 22 -0.38 5.85 -15.58
CA ASP A 22 0.09 6.64 -16.71
C ASP A 22 0.09 5.78 -17.97
N LYS A 23 0.01 6.42 -19.13
CA LYS A 23 0.11 5.73 -20.40
C LYS A 23 1.55 5.71 -20.88
N ASN A 24 1.98 4.56 -21.45
CA ASN A 24 3.27 4.49 -22.10
C ASN A 24 3.17 5.05 -23.53
N LYS A 25 4.29 5.02 -24.25
CA LYS A 25 4.33 5.57 -25.61
C LYS A 25 3.43 4.81 -26.61
N PHE A 26 2.97 3.61 -26.25
CA PHE A 26 2.05 2.81 -27.08
C PHE A 26 0.59 2.99 -26.68
N GLY A 27 0.29 3.87 -25.72
CA GLY A 27 -1.07 4.12 -25.26
C GLY A 27 -1.58 3.13 -24.22
N LYS A 28 -0.76 2.18 -23.77
CA LYS A 28 -1.15 1.24 -22.72
C LYS A 28 -1.00 1.88 -21.34
N GLN A 29 -1.96 1.59 -20.47
CA GLN A 29 -1.93 2.10 -19.11
C GLN A 29 -0.92 1.31 -18.26
N ILE A 30 -0.08 2.05 -17.53
CA ILE A 30 0.93 1.47 -16.64
C ILE A 30 0.56 1.87 -15.21
N PRO A 31 -0.01 0.96 -14.41
CA PRO A 31 -0.25 1.21 -13.00
C PRO A 31 1.06 1.37 -12.24
N GLN A 32 1.11 2.37 -11.37
CA GLN A 32 2.28 2.66 -10.54
C GLN A 32 1.85 2.77 -9.09
N MET A 33 2.51 2.04 -8.20
CA MET A 33 2.19 2.02 -6.78
C MET A 33 3.43 2.32 -5.96
N MET A 34 3.32 3.27 -5.05
CA MET A 34 4.34 3.54 -4.04
C MET A 34 3.83 3.10 -2.68
N PHE A 35 4.68 2.43 -1.92
CA PHE A 35 4.36 2.04 -0.56
C PHE A 35 5.61 2.16 0.30
N ASN A 36 5.59 3.14 1.21
CA ASN A 36 6.71 3.42 2.12
C ASN A 36 6.21 3.66 3.55
N ALA A 37 4.99 3.25 3.87
CA ALA A 37 4.41 3.46 5.19
C ALA A 37 5.12 2.59 6.22
N GLN A 38 5.57 3.22 7.30
CA GLN A 38 6.23 2.51 8.39
C GLN A 38 5.41 2.59 9.68
N THR A 39 4.73 3.71 9.92
CA THR A 39 3.91 3.90 11.10
C THR A 39 2.49 4.28 10.71
N ALA A 40 1.55 4.10 11.65
CA ALA A 40 0.14 4.37 11.37
C ALA A 40 -0.15 5.84 11.06
N ASP A 41 0.62 6.76 11.63
CA ASP A 41 0.45 8.21 11.39
C ASP A 41 1.43 8.76 10.36
N GLY A 42 2.30 7.92 9.80
CA GLY A 42 3.31 8.34 8.84
C GLY A 42 4.55 8.97 9.46
N GLN A 43 4.59 9.12 10.77
CA GLN A 43 5.72 9.73 11.48
C GLN A 43 6.66 8.67 12.02
N TRP A 44 7.95 9.00 12.14
CA TRP A 44 8.92 8.09 12.71
C TRP A 44 8.99 8.33 14.23
N HIS A 45 8.82 7.27 14.99
CA HIS A 45 8.81 7.32 16.45
C HIS A 45 9.99 6.61 17.08
N GLY A 46 10.99 6.21 16.28
CA GLY A 46 12.21 5.61 16.77
C GLY A 46 12.12 4.14 17.14
N ASN A 47 11.01 3.47 16.85
CA ASN A 47 10.75 2.08 17.24
C ASN A 47 10.77 1.10 16.06
N GLY A 48 11.26 1.50 14.92
CA GLY A 48 11.35 0.63 13.73
C GLY A 48 10.08 0.53 12.91
N GLY A 49 8.97 1.15 13.36
CA GLY A 49 7.71 1.19 12.61
C GLY A 49 6.67 0.22 13.11
N ASP A 50 5.53 0.17 12.43
CA ASP A 50 4.34 -0.60 12.80
C ASP A 50 4.15 -1.85 11.93
N CYS A 51 5.16 -2.25 11.19
CA CYS A 51 5.18 -3.48 10.37
C CYS A 51 4.10 -3.52 9.29
N TRP A 52 3.79 -2.38 8.67
CA TRP A 52 2.82 -2.37 7.56
C TRP A 52 3.38 -3.08 6.34
N LEU A 53 2.54 -3.92 5.72
CA LEU A 53 2.87 -4.58 4.46
C LEU A 53 1.67 -4.54 3.53
N ARG A 54 1.92 -4.75 2.25
CA ARG A 54 0.89 -4.79 1.23
C ARG A 54 0.77 -6.20 0.67
N LEU A 55 -0.46 -6.71 0.62
CA LEU A 55 -0.78 -7.99 0.01
C LEU A 55 -1.37 -7.73 -1.36
N MET A 56 -0.81 -8.37 -2.37
CA MET A 56 -1.29 -8.26 -3.75
C MET A 56 -1.76 -9.64 -4.19
N GLU A 57 -3.06 -9.77 -4.44
CA GLU A 57 -3.66 -11.00 -4.90
C GLU A 57 -3.99 -10.88 -6.40
N PHE A 58 -3.38 -11.72 -7.21
CA PHE A 58 -3.66 -11.79 -8.64
C PHE A 58 -4.89 -12.68 -8.84
N LEU A 59 -6.00 -12.08 -9.29
CA LEU A 59 -7.27 -12.78 -9.39
C LEU A 59 -7.30 -13.71 -10.61
N PRO A 60 -8.20 -14.71 -10.62
CA PRO A 60 -8.24 -15.71 -11.70
C PRO A 60 -8.57 -15.16 -13.10
N ASP A 61 -9.13 -13.94 -13.18
CA ASP A 61 -9.45 -13.31 -14.47
C ASP A 61 -8.19 -12.91 -15.27
N GLY A 62 -6.99 -13.00 -14.65
CA GLY A 62 -5.74 -12.68 -15.31
C GLY A 62 -5.46 -11.20 -15.51
N LYS A 63 -6.30 -10.31 -15.01
CA LYS A 63 -6.15 -8.87 -15.23
C LYS A 63 -6.46 -8.00 -14.01
N THR A 64 -6.96 -8.57 -12.93
CA THR A 64 -7.29 -7.81 -11.71
C THR A 64 -6.35 -8.19 -10.59
N ILE A 65 -5.81 -7.18 -9.89
CA ILE A 65 -4.98 -7.36 -8.70
C ILE A 65 -5.71 -6.70 -7.54
N SER A 66 -6.00 -7.46 -6.49
CA SER A 66 -6.57 -6.94 -5.25
C SER A 66 -5.44 -6.55 -4.31
N VAL A 67 -5.45 -5.32 -3.82
CA VAL A 67 -4.41 -4.79 -2.94
C VAL A 67 -5.01 -4.53 -1.57
N ARG A 68 -4.37 -5.04 -0.52
CA ARG A 68 -4.76 -4.83 0.87
C ARG A 68 -3.53 -4.50 1.72
N THR A 69 -3.74 -3.72 2.77
CA THR A 69 -2.66 -3.30 3.68
C THR A 69 -2.91 -3.86 5.07
N PHE A 70 -1.88 -4.49 5.65
CA PHE A 70 -2.01 -5.27 6.87
C PHE A 70 -0.76 -5.09 7.73
N SER A 71 -0.95 -5.08 9.06
CA SER A 71 0.15 -5.09 10.02
C SER A 71 0.11 -6.36 10.86
N PRO A 72 1.05 -7.29 10.66
CA PRO A 72 1.17 -8.47 11.53
C PRO A 72 1.42 -8.10 12.99
N LEU A 73 2.16 -7.01 13.23
CA LEU A 73 2.42 -6.56 14.59
C LEU A 73 1.12 -6.18 15.30
N PHE A 74 0.25 -5.40 14.65
CA PHE A 74 -1.03 -5.01 15.23
C PHE A 74 -1.94 -6.21 15.45
N ALA A 75 -1.88 -7.21 14.57
CA ALA A 75 -2.71 -8.40 14.67
C ALA A 75 -2.36 -9.29 15.88
N LEU A 76 -1.15 -9.16 16.42
CA LEU A 76 -0.69 -9.98 17.54
C LEU A 76 -1.07 -9.40 18.90
N SER A 77 -1.53 -8.16 18.98
CA SER A 77 -1.82 -7.49 20.25
C SER A 77 -3.33 -7.34 20.46
N PRO A 78 -3.86 -7.67 21.66
CA PRO A 78 -5.30 -7.51 21.94
C PRO A 78 -5.79 -6.07 21.85
N THR A 79 -4.91 -5.09 22.03
CA THR A 79 -5.30 -3.67 21.98
C THR A 79 -5.28 -3.08 20.59
N THR A 80 -4.68 -3.77 19.60
CA THR A 80 -4.51 -3.22 18.25
C THR A 80 -4.98 -4.16 17.14
N PHE A 81 -5.41 -5.38 17.46
CA PHE A 81 -5.74 -6.37 16.40
C PHE A 81 -6.87 -5.91 15.49
N ASP A 82 -7.80 -5.10 16.00
CA ASP A 82 -8.89 -4.53 15.20
C ASP A 82 -8.42 -3.46 14.23
N LYS A 83 -7.18 -2.98 14.37
CA LYS A 83 -6.57 -1.98 13.50
C LYS A 83 -5.52 -2.57 12.55
N ALA A 84 -5.43 -3.91 12.49
CA ALA A 84 -4.41 -4.58 11.70
C ALA A 84 -4.63 -4.40 10.19
N TRP A 85 -5.85 -4.23 9.75
CA TRP A 85 -6.19 -4.00 8.34
C TRP A 85 -6.55 -2.53 8.13
N ARG A 86 -5.90 -1.89 7.16
CA ARG A 86 -6.24 -0.53 6.75
C ARG A 86 -7.16 -0.60 5.54
N THR A 87 -8.30 0.09 5.62
CA THR A 87 -9.36 -0.02 4.62
C THR A 87 -9.66 1.29 3.89
N ALA A 88 -8.83 2.31 4.05
CA ALA A 88 -8.97 3.55 3.29
C ALA A 88 -8.81 3.29 1.79
N PRO A 89 -9.36 4.14 0.91
CA PRO A 89 -9.27 3.91 -0.54
C PRO A 89 -7.84 3.80 -1.07
N TYR A 90 -6.86 4.42 -0.43
CA TYR A 90 -5.45 4.32 -0.83
C TYR A 90 -4.75 3.12 -0.19
N ASP A 91 -5.41 2.37 0.69
CA ASP A 91 -4.87 1.19 1.38
C ASP A 91 -5.51 -0.11 0.91
N GLN A 92 -6.73 -0.05 0.41
CA GLN A 92 -7.47 -1.22 -0.05
C GLN A 92 -8.14 -0.88 -1.38
N PHE A 93 -7.67 -1.48 -2.46
CA PHE A 93 -8.16 -1.14 -3.79
C PHE A 93 -7.88 -2.29 -4.77
N LYS A 94 -8.43 -2.17 -5.96
CA LYS A 94 -8.18 -3.13 -7.05
C LYS A 94 -7.54 -2.42 -8.23
N ILE A 95 -6.63 -3.11 -8.88
CA ILE A 95 -5.93 -2.62 -10.08
C ILE A 95 -6.33 -3.52 -11.24
N THR A 96 -6.65 -2.92 -12.38
CA THR A 96 -6.84 -3.66 -13.64
C THR A 96 -5.61 -3.47 -14.50
N ILE A 97 -4.99 -4.57 -14.92
CA ILE A 97 -3.84 -4.55 -15.81
C ILE A 97 -4.29 -4.96 -17.22
N GLU A 98 -3.68 -4.32 -18.22
CA GLU A 98 -3.96 -4.59 -19.62
C GLU A 98 -3.02 -5.64 -20.19
#